data_27454ecb1e1d4283a25804acc89462fb
#
_entry.id   27454ecb1e1d4283a25804acc89462fb
#
_cell.length_a   1.000
_cell.length_b   1.000
_cell.length_c   1.000
_cell.angle_alpha   90.00
_cell.angle_beta   90.00
_cell.angle_gamma   90.00
#
_symmetry.space_group_name_H-M   'P 1'
#
loop_
_entity.id
_entity.type
_entity.pdbx_description
1 polymer ?
#
loop_
_entity_poly.entity_id
_entity_poly.type
_entity_poly.pdbx_seq_one_letter_code
_entity_poly.pdbx_strand_id
1 'polypeptide(L)'
;MIQVREYARLTTDERATSSLDCAVIKSATLEWLQELTLNWKGKEPLLLSGGYRALELGSYVGYLQSPDGEGIEILPKANLGYDNPQQTRKVLQRMLLAVLNIRPRVAGPAELMRMNVPLHEWIFSQFLSELQMLVTRGLRFDYRRVDEESHFIRGQLQIQRQQLQSPAHQHLFHISHDVYSPDRLENRLLKTALNYVLATCKNSENWRLANELSHRMAEIPLQTKPHRELSHWNNSKLMQVYNDVRPWCELILEKMNPNFQQGNHNGVSLLFPMEQLFEKYVEVSLRSHIRKGSQLVSQASSQYLLEHTVGNSDKPQAMFRLKPDLLLSTSNGAQILDTKWKLIDQSAWQTDKKYNIAQSDLYQMFAYGHKYQNGQGHMMLIYPKHLSFNQSLPPFHYSNALRVWAVPFCLDSQQLVPGSWQEYFPYFSRQELMTGSCIEI
;
A
#
# COMPACT_ATOMS: atom_id res chain seq x y z
N MET A 1 2.86 -20.22 12.41
CA MET A 1 3.08 -18.91 11.75
C MET A 1 4.20 -18.21 12.48
N ILE A 2 5.22 -17.77 11.76
CA ILE A 2 6.40 -17.08 12.27
C ILE A 2 6.10 -15.58 12.23
N GLN A 3 6.44 -14.86 13.32
CA GLN A 3 6.31 -13.41 13.39
C GLN A 3 7.69 -12.79 13.56
N VAL A 4 8.04 -11.86 12.68
CA VAL A 4 9.31 -11.15 12.68
C VAL A 4 9.12 -9.68 12.36
N ARG A 5 10.15 -8.87 12.56
CA ARG A 5 10.19 -7.47 12.12
C ARG A 5 10.92 -7.35 10.78
N GLU A 6 10.77 -6.22 10.12
CA GLU A 6 11.68 -5.84 9.03
C GLU A 6 13.13 -5.87 9.51
N TYR A 7 14.05 -6.19 8.62
CA TYR A 7 15.48 -6.44 8.91
C TYR A 7 15.76 -7.62 9.85
N ALA A 8 14.78 -8.46 10.13
CA ALA A 8 15.00 -9.67 10.91
C ALA A 8 15.84 -10.69 10.13
N ARG A 9 16.62 -11.46 10.87
CA ARG A 9 17.40 -12.58 10.35
C ARG A 9 16.55 -13.84 10.32
N LEU A 10 16.45 -14.45 9.15
CA LEU A 10 15.85 -15.76 8.96
C LEU A 10 16.95 -16.81 8.78
N THR A 11 16.92 -17.88 9.52
CA THR A 11 17.97 -18.90 9.51
C THR A 11 17.41 -20.31 9.56
N THR A 12 18.16 -21.28 9.04
CA THR A 12 17.87 -22.70 9.20
C THR A 12 18.62 -23.36 10.35
N ASP A 13 19.38 -22.58 11.13
CA ASP A 13 20.08 -23.09 12.31
C ASP A 13 19.12 -23.23 13.49
N GLU A 14 18.79 -24.45 13.86
CA GLU A 14 17.88 -24.77 14.98
C GLU A 14 18.40 -24.30 16.35
N ARG A 15 19.69 -23.95 16.46
CA ARG A 15 20.29 -23.45 17.70
C ARG A 15 20.04 -21.94 17.90
N ALA A 16 19.54 -21.25 16.88
CA ALA A 16 19.24 -19.83 16.98
C ALA A 16 18.03 -19.59 17.87
N THR A 17 18.13 -18.62 18.78
CA THR A 17 17.02 -18.21 19.63
C THR A 17 16.01 -17.42 18.80
N SER A 18 14.79 -17.91 18.72
CA SER A 18 13.70 -17.20 18.02
C SER A 18 13.28 -15.94 18.78
N SER A 19 13.22 -14.83 18.07
CA SER A 19 12.78 -13.52 18.55
C SER A 19 12.08 -12.77 17.39
N LEU A 20 11.63 -11.55 17.64
CA LEU A 20 11.10 -10.72 16.54
C LEU A 20 12.20 -10.29 15.53
N ASP A 21 13.46 -10.32 15.92
CA ASP A 21 14.60 -9.95 15.07
C ASP A 21 15.36 -11.16 14.50
N CYS A 22 14.99 -12.40 14.91
CA CYS A 22 15.59 -13.63 14.42
C CYS A 22 14.59 -14.78 14.46
N ALA A 23 14.42 -15.50 13.36
CA ALA A 23 13.54 -16.67 13.33
C ALA A 23 14.17 -17.85 12.60
N VAL A 24 13.87 -19.06 13.11
CA VAL A 24 14.24 -20.32 12.47
C VAL A 24 13.15 -20.69 11.47
N ILE A 25 13.56 -20.96 10.22
CA ILE A 25 12.69 -21.36 9.10
C ILE A 25 13.14 -22.67 8.50
N LYS A 26 12.27 -23.34 7.78
CA LYS A 26 12.61 -24.57 7.07
C LYS A 26 13.58 -24.29 5.90
N SER A 27 14.41 -25.27 5.56
CA SER A 27 15.34 -25.15 4.43
C SER A 27 14.59 -24.91 3.10
N ALA A 28 13.47 -25.59 2.86
CA ALA A 28 12.62 -25.36 1.68
C ALA A 28 12.08 -23.92 1.62
N THR A 29 11.71 -23.33 2.77
CA THR A 29 11.27 -21.94 2.83
C THR A 29 12.44 -20.98 2.53
N LEU A 30 13.65 -21.28 3.01
CA LEU A 30 14.83 -20.47 2.71
C LEU A 30 15.15 -20.47 1.21
N GLU A 31 15.14 -21.63 0.57
CA GLU A 31 15.37 -21.80 -0.87
C GLU A 31 14.33 -21.04 -1.70
N TRP A 32 13.05 -21.19 -1.34
CA TRP A 32 11.98 -20.45 -1.98
C TRP A 32 12.14 -18.92 -1.85
N LEU A 33 12.56 -18.43 -0.68
CA LEU A 33 12.83 -17.00 -0.45
C LEU A 33 14.01 -16.51 -1.31
N GLN A 34 15.05 -17.32 -1.49
CA GLN A 34 16.18 -16.99 -2.37
C GLN A 34 15.72 -16.88 -3.83
N GLU A 35 14.92 -17.82 -4.32
CA GLU A 35 14.34 -17.77 -5.66
C GLU A 35 13.40 -16.57 -5.86
N LEU A 36 12.59 -16.25 -4.84
CA LEU A 36 11.74 -15.06 -4.85
C LEU A 36 12.57 -13.79 -5.03
N THR A 37 13.73 -13.71 -4.39
CA THR A 37 14.64 -12.56 -4.48
C THR A 37 15.25 -12.40 -5.88
N LEU A 38 15.62 -13.49 -6.54
CA LEU A 38 16.15 -13.46 -7.91
C LEU A 38 15.14 -12.87 -8.92
N ASN A 39 13.86 -13.10 -8.68
CA ASN A 39 12.76 -12.62 -9.52
C ASN A 39 12.14 -11.29 -9.02
N TRP A 40 12.70 -10.70 -7.97
CA TRP A 40 12.14 -9.51 -7.33
C TRP A 40 12.32 -8.25 -8.20
N LYS A 41 11.21 -7.56 -8.48
CA LYS A 41 11.18 -6.34 -9.30
C LYS A 41 10.97 -5.07 -8.47
N GLY A 42 11.02 -5.16 -7.14
CA GLY A 42 10.93 -3.99 -6.26
C GLY A 42 12.15 -3.08 -6.39
N LYS A 43 11.99 -1.80 -6.01
CA LYS A 43 13.09 -0.82 -6.03
C LYS A 43 14.18 -1.17 -5.03
N GLU A 44 13.80 -1.74 -3.90
CA GLU A 44 14.69 -2.17 -2.84
C GLU A 44 14.76 -3.69 -2.79
N PRO A 45 15.89 -4.26 -2.33
CA PRO A 45 16.02 -5.70 -2.18
C PRO A 45 15.03 -6.20 -1.11
N LEU A 46 14.31 -7.27 -1.45
CA LEU A 46 13.44 -7.94 -0.48
C LEU A 46 14.26 -8.60 0.63
N LEU A 47 15.38 -9.18 0.26
CA LEU A 47 16.27 -9.92 1.13
C LEU A 47 17.72 -9.48 0.90
N LEU A 48 18.47 -9.43 1.98
CA LEU A 48 19.90 -9.19 1.98
C LEU A 48 20.61 -10.51 2.29
N SER A 49 21.84 -10.66 1.82
CA SER A 49 22.64 -11.84 2.13
C SER A 49 23.00 -11.85 3.61
N GLY A 50 22.49 -12.79 4.38
CA GLY A 50 22.80 -12.99 5.80
C GLY A 50 23.89 -14.01 6.07
N GLY A 51 24.59 -14.49 5.03
CA GLY A 51 25.61 -15.52 5.10
C GLY A 51 25.10 -16.92 4.76
N TYR A 52 25.92 -17.96 5.07
CA TYR A 52 25.56 -19.34 4.80
C TYR A 52 24.34 -19.75 5.66
N ARG A 53 23.28 -20.24 5.03
CA ARG A 53 22.02 -20.67 5.67
C ARG A 53 21.24 -19.58 6.41
N ALA A 54 21.43 -18.30 6.07
CA ALA A 54 20.68 -17.22 6.64
C ALA A 54 20.40 -16.11 5.60
N LEU A 55 19.28 -15.43 5.77
CA LEU A 55 18.87 -14.26 4.99
C LEU A 55 18.44 -13.16 5.97
N GLU A 56 18.64 -11.91 5.61
CA GLU A 56 18.09 -10.76 6.32
C GLU A 56 16.95 -10.16 5.49
N LEU A 57 15.84 -9.85 6.14
CA LEU A 57 14.71 -9.16 5.49
C LEU A 57 15.11 -7.72 5.17
N GLY A 58 14.56 -7.18 4.07
CA GLY A 58 14.66 -5.77 3.75
C GLY A 58 13.60 -4.91 4.45
N SER A 59 13.40 -3.68 3.95
CA SER A 59 12.41 -2.72 4.46
C SER A 59 11.00 -3.01 3.90
N TYR A 60 10.52 -4.23 4.11
CA TYR A 60 9.18 -4.66 3.70
C TYR A 60 8.39 -5.19 4.88
N VAL A 61 7.10 -4.88 4.90
CA VAL A 61 6.14 -5.39 5.89
C VAL A 61 5.02 -6.13 5.20
N GLY A 62 4.39 -7.07 5.91
CA GLY A 62 3.28 -7.82 5.35
C GLY A 62 3.29 -9.30 5.68
N TYR A 63 3.04 -10.14 4.68
CA TYR A 63 2.90 -11.58 4.85
C TYR A 63 3.52 -12.34 3.68
N LEU A 64 4.25 -13.39 4.01
CA LEU A 64 4.80 -14.37 3.08
C LEU A 64 4.33 -15.77 3.47
N GLN A 65 4.04 -16.60 2.50
CA GLN A 65 3.76 -18.02 2.73
C GLN A 65 4.46 -18.86 1.66
N SER A 66 5.31 -19.77 2.11
CA SER A 66 5.96 -20.72 1.23
C SER A 66 4.97 -21.73 0.65
N PRO A 67 5.28 -22.40 -0.45
CA PRO A 67 4.47 -23.48 -1.02
C PRO A 67 4.13 -24.58 -0.01
N ASP A 68 5.04 -24.85 0.93
CA ASP A 68 4.87 -25.83 2.01
C ASP A 68 3.94 -25.35 3.14
N GLY A 69 3.35 -24.16 2.98
CA GLY A 69 2.38 -23.60 3.91
C GLY A 69 2.98 -22.91 5.16
N GLU A 70 4.33 -22.76 5.24
CA GLU A 70 4.96 -21.99 6.30
C GLU A 70 4.72 -20.49 6.08
N GLY A 71 4.04 -19.85 7.04
CA GLY A 71 3.69 -18.43 6.96
C GLY A 71 4.61 -17.56 7.80
N ILE A 72 5.07 -16.46 7.22
CA ILE A 72 5.93 -15.44 7.85
C ILE A 72 5.21 -14.11 7.80
N GLU A 73 4.87 -13.56 8.96
CA GLU A 73 4.33 -12.21 9.10
C GLU A 73 5.46 -11.24 9.46
N ILE A 74 5.63 -10.21 8.63
CA ILE A 74 6.68 -9.20 8.79
C ILE A 74 6.04 -7.91 9.28
N LEU A 75 6.43 -7.47 10.48
CA LEU A 75 5.90 -6.30 11.16
C LEU A 75 6.86 -5.11 11.05
N PRO A 76 6.38 -3.86 11.14
CA PRO A 76 7.24 -2.68 11.17
C PRO A 76 8.21 -2.70 12.36
N LYS A 77 9.44 -2.28 12.13
CA LYS A 77 10.42 -2.02 13.19
C LYS A 77 10.22 -0.61 13.75
N ALA A 78 9.04 -0.33 14.24
CA ALA A 78 8.75 0.89 14.97
C ALA A 78 9.08 0.62 16.44
N ASN A 79 10.14 1.21 16.97
CA ASN A 79 10.54 1.07 18.37
C ASN A 79 9.60 1.93 19.25
N LEU A 80 8.30 1.59 19.22
CA LEU A 80 7.21 2.32 19.89
C LEU A 80 7.19 2.13 21.41
N GLY A 81 8.22 1.47 21.95
CA GLY A 81 8.27 1.11 23.37
C GLY A 81 7.55 -0.18 23.72
N TYR A 82 6.97 -0.85 22.73
CA TYR A 82 6.23 -2.09 22.93
C TYR A 82 6.82 -3.19 22.04
N ASP A 83 7.36 -4.23 22.65
CA ASP A 83 7.70 -5.48 21.95
C ASP A 83 6.45 -6.35 21.72
N ASN A 84 5.29 -5.73 21.57
CA ASN A 84 4.03 -6.41 21.39
C ASN A 84 3.64 -6.46 19.91
N PRO A 85 3.70 -7.65 19.27
CA PRO A 85 3.34 -7.83 17.87
C PRO A 85 1.92 -7.37 17.53
N GLN A 86 0.97 -7.48 18.48
CA GLN A 86 -0.41 -7.09 18.27
C GLN A 86 -0.57 -5.57 18.10
N GLN A 87 0.15 -4.79 18.90
CA GLN A 87 0.13 -3.33 18.80
C GLN A 87 0.78 -2.85 17.51
N THR A 88 1.92 -3.44 17.16
CA THR A 88 2.62 -3.13 15.91
C THR A 88 1.76 -3.47 14.69
N ARG A 89 1.02 -4.58 14.73
CA ARG A 89 0.05 -4.94 13.69
C ARG A 89 -1.09 -3.93 13.58
N LYS A 90 -1.63 -3.43 14.70
CA LYS A 90 -2.66 -2.38 14.69
C LYS A 90 -2.18 -1.10 14.02
N VAL A 91 -0.93 -0.71 14.25
CA VAL A 91 -0.32 0.44 13.57
C VAL A 91 -0.26 0.18 12.06
N LEU A 92 0.22 -0.98 11.64
CA LEU A 92 0.29 -1.36 10.22
C LEU A 92 -1.11 -1.37 9.56
N GLN A 93 -2.10 -1.95 10.22
CA GLN A 93 -3.49 -1.94 9.73
C GLN A 93 -4.03 -0.52 9.56
N ARG A 94 -3.77 0.38 10.52
CA ARG A 94 -4.16 1.78 10.46
C ARG A 94 -3.48 2.52 9.30
N MET A 95 -2.19 2.27 9.10
CA MET A 95 -1.44 2.82 7.97
C MET A 95 -2.03 2.35 6.64
N LEU A 96 -2.35 1.07 6.50
CA LEU A 96 -2.97 0.52 5.31
C LEU A 96 -4.35 1.13 5.02
N LEU A 97 -5.22 1.26 6.04
CA LEU A 97 -6.53 1.91 5.89
C LEU A 97 -6.39 3.34 5.38
N ALA A 98 -5.48 4.11 5.97
CA ALA A 98 -5.24 5.49 5.55
C ALA A 98 -4.72 5.59 4.11
N VAL A 99 -3.76 4.73 3.74
CA VAL A 99 -3.17 4.69 2.40
C VAL A 99 -4.19 4.27 1.33
N LEU A 100 -5.06 3.32 1.65
CA LEU A 100 -6.15 2.89 0.78
C LEU A 100 -7.34 3.87 0.77
N ASN A 101 -7.24 4.97 1.53
CA ASN A 101 -8.30 5.97 1.71
C ASN A 101 -9.64 5.34 2.18
N ILE A 102 -9.54 4.33 3.00
CA ILE A 102 -10.68 3.64 3.60
C ILE A 102 -10.96 4.25 4.96
N ARG A 103 -12.17 4.72 5.16
CA ARG A 103 -12.59 5.25 6.46
C ARG A 103 -12.71 4.08 7.44
N PRO A 104 -11.99 4.12 8.59
CA PRO A 104 -12.19 3.12 9.62
C PRO A 104 -13.66 3.20 10.08
N ARG A 105 -14.34 2.08 10.01
CA ARG A 105 -15.67 1.96 10.64
C ARG A 105 -15.47 1.93 12.16
N VAL A 106 -16.44 2.45 12.90
CA VAL A 106 -16.41 2.37 14.36
C VAL A 106 -16.36 0.89 14.74
N ALA A 107 -15.22 0.50 15.31
CA ALA A 107 -14.95 -0.89 15.66
C ALA A 107 -15.95 -1.38 16.70
N GLY A 108 -16.83 -2.29 16.31
CA GLY A 108 -17.63 -3.06 17.25
C GLY A 108 -16.76 -4.12 17.97
N PRO A 109 -17.26 -4.74 19.05
CA PRO A 109 -16.51 -5.80 19.78
C PRO A 109 -16.00 -6.92 18.87
N ALA A 110 -16.74 -7.28 17.83
CA ALA A 110 -16.35 -8.29 16.85
C ALA A 110 -15.18 -7.85 15.95
N GLU A 111 -15.05 -6.55 15.65
CA GLU A 111 -13.90 -6.01 14.89
C GLU A 111 -12.63 -5.96 15.73
N LEU A 112 -12.74 -5.71 17.04
CA LEU A 112 -11.59 -5.77 17.95
C LEU A 112 -11.00 -7.19 18.02
N MET A 113 -11.83 -8.24 17.97
CA MET A 113 -11.37 -9.62 17.86
C MET A 113 -10.68 -9.89 16.50
N ARG A 114 -11.18 -9.34 15.41
CA ARG A 114 -10.59 -9.48 14.08
C ARG A 114 -9.23 -8.79 13.94
N MET A 115 -8.92 -7.81 14.78
CA MET A 115 -7.60 -7.16 14.79
C MET A 115 -6.46 -8.06 15.29
N ASN A 116 -6.75 -9.21 15.91
CA ASN A 116 -5.74 -10.15 16.41
C ASN A 116 -5.35 -11.24 15.41
N VAL A 117 -6.01 -11.31 14.25
CA VAL A 117 -5.68 -12.27 13.19
C VAL A 117 -4.48 -11.77 12.35
N PRO A 118 -3.77 -12.67 11.65
CA PRO A 118 -2.70 -12.29 10.72
C PRO A 118 -3.16 -11.26 9.69
N LEU A 119 -2.21 -10.43 9.21
CA LEU A 119 -2.53 -9.32 8.32
C LEU A 119 -3.33 -9.73 7.07
N HIS A 120 -2.96 -10.83 6.42
CA HIS A 120 -3.67 -11.32 5.23
C HIS A 120 -5.10 -11.75 5.53
N GLU A 121 -5.33 -12.45 6.64
CA GLU A 121 -6.69 -12.85 7.06
C GLU A 121 -7.56 -11.64 7.43
N TRP A 122 -6.95 -10.61 8.05
CA TRP A 122 -7.64 -9.36 8.30
C TRP A 122 -8.06 -8.67 6.99
N ILE A 123 -7.18 -8.61 5.98
CA ILE A 123 -7.50 -8.06 4.66
C ILE A 123 -8.65 -8.85 4.01
N PHE A 124 -8.62 -10.18 4.08
CA PHE A 124 -9.72 -11.02 3.60
C PHE A 124 -11.03 -10.71 4.31
N SER A 125 -11.00 -10.58 5.63
CA SER A 125 -12.17 -10.22 6.44
C SER A 125 -12.77 -8.86 6.02
N GLN A 126 -11.94 -7.85 5.77
CA GLN A 126 -12.40 -6.55 5.30
C GLN A 126 -13.02 -6.63 3.90
N PHE A 127 -12.34 -7.28 2.96
CA PHE A 127 -12.87 -7.51 1.62
C PHE A 127 -14.22 -8.22 1.63
N LEU A 128 -14.32 -9.32 2.37
CA LEU A 128 -15.54 -10.13 2.47
C LEU A 128 -16.70 -9.35 3.10
N SER A 129 -16.44 -8.54 4.13
CA SER A 129 -17.43 -7.68 4.75
C SER A 129 -17.99 -6.62 3.80
N GLU A 130 -17.11 -5.95 3.03
CA GLU A 130 -17.53 -4.96 2.04
C GLU A 130 -18.28 -5.62 0.87
N LEU A 131 -17.80 -6.78 0.42
CA LEU A 131 -18.45 -7.54 -0.65
C LEU A 131 -19.84 -8.03 -0.20
N GLN A 132 -19.98 -8.51 1.03
CA GLN A 132 -21.27 -8.93 1.59
C GLN A 132 -22.29 -7.79 1.56
N MET A 133 -21.86 -6.59 1.96
CA MET A 133 -22.75 -5.42 1.92
C MET A 133 -23.14 -5.05 0.49
N LEU A 134 -22.18 -5.11 -0.44
CA LEU A 134 -22.47 -4.84 -1.86
C LEU A 134 -23.47 -5.86 -2.43
N VAL A 135 -23.23 -7.15 -2.18
CA VAL A 135 -24.12 -8.24 -2.64
C VAL A 135 -25.51 -8.13 -2.02
N THR A 136 -25.61 -7.74 -0.74
CA THR A 136 -26.88 -7.55 -0.04
C THR A 136 -27.66 -6.33 -0.59
N ARG A 137 -26.97 -5.25 -0.98
CA ARG A 137 -27.57 -4.08 -1.63
C ARG A 137 -27.98 -4.35 -3.08
N GLY A 138 -27.47 -5.41 -3.67
CA GLY A 138 -27.64 -5.80 -5.06
C GLY A 138 -26.47 -5.38 -5.95
N LEU A 139 -25.94 -6.36 -6.65
CA LEU A 139 -24.93 -6.14 -7.68
C LEU A 139 -25.52 -5.33 -8.83
N ARG A 140 -24.68 -4.59 -9.55
CA ARG A 140 -25.08 -3.90 -10.75
C ARG A 140 -25.09 -4.86 -11.93
N PHE A 141 -26.13 -4.76 -12.72
CA PHE A 141 -26.33 -5.49 -13.97
C PHE A 141 -26.09 -4.54 -15.15
N ASP A 142 -25.88 -5.12 -16.31
CA ASP A 142 -25.76 -4.38 -17.56
C ASP A 142 -26.47 -5.13 -18.68
N TYR A 143 -26.84 -4.40 -19.72
CA TYR A 143 -27.38 -5.00 -20.93
C TYR A 143 -26.23 -5.42 -21.84
N ARG A 144 -26.18 -6.72 -22.12
CA ARG A 144 -25.18 -7.29 -23.02
C ARG A 144 -25.90 -7.78 -24.28
N ARG A 145 -25.45 -7.31 -25.41
CA ARG A 145 -25.94 -7.80 -26.70
C ARG A 145 -25.38 -9.21 -26.94
N VAL A 146 -26.27 -10.17 -27.13
CA VAL A 146 -25.96 -11.56 -27.36
C VAL A 146 -26.50 -11.98 -28.72
N ASP A 147 -25.63 -12.61 -29.52
CA ASP A 147 -26.01 -13.24 -30.78
C ASP A 147 -26.14 -14.73 -30.53
N GLU A 148 -27.31 -15.30 -30.77
CA GLU A 148 -27.55 -16.72 -30.55
C GLU A 148 -28.45 -17.31 -31.65
N GLU A 149 -28.44 -18.63 -31.78
CA GLU A 149 -29.40 -19.39 -32.54
C GLU A 149 -30.53 -19.86 -31.61
N SER A 150 -31.78 -19.55 -31.99
CA SER A 150 -32.94 -19.86 -31.15
C SER A 150 -34.12 -20.35 -32.02
N HIS A 151 -34.97 -21.18 -31.45
CA HIS A 151 -36.21 -21.60 -32.07
C HIS A 151 -37.26 -20.47 -32.14
N PHE A 152 -37.06 -19.40 -31.40
CA PHE A 152 -37.99 -18.28 -31.33
C PHE A 152 -37.28 -16.97 -31.65
N ILE A 153 -37.96 -16.09 -32.37
CA ILE A 153 -37.47 -14.73 -32.67
C ILE A 153 -37.58 -13.91 -31.38
N ARG A 154 -36.43 -13.43 -30.89
CA ARG A 154 -36.32 -12.52 -29.78
C ARG A 154 -35.33 -11.40 -30.16
N GLY A 155 -35.70 -10.15 -29.99
CA GLY A 155 -34.88 -9.02 -30.41
C GLY A 155 -34.82 -8.86 -31.93
N GLN A 156 -33.63 -8.71 -32.50
CA GLN A 156 -33.42 -8.42 -33.92
C GLN A 156 -32.92 -9.68 -34.66
N LEU A 157 -33.60 -10.02 -35.78
CA LEU A 157 -33.18 -11.09 -36.68
C LEU A 157 -31.92 -10.64 -37.46
N GLN A 158 -30.90 -11.45 -37.49
CA GLN A 158 -29.68 -11.23 -38.27
C GLN A 158 -29.87 -11.76 -39.70
N ILE A 159 -30.50 -10.96 -40.55
CA ILE A 159 -30.95 -11.36 -41.91
C ILE A 159 -29.79 -11.95 -42.72
N GLN A 160 -28.61 -11.35 -42.70
CA GLN A 160 -27.46 -11.83 -43.47
C GLN A 160 -27.02 -13.23 -43.05
N ARG A 161 -26.97 -13.51 -41.75
CA ARG A 161 -26.63 -14.85 -41.24
C ARG A 161 -27.74 -15.85 -41.53
N GLN A 162 -29.01 -15.43 -41.41
CA GLN A 162 -30.17 -16.26 -41.67
C GLN A 162 -30.20 -16.73 -43.13
N GLN A 163 -29.88 -15.85 -44.09
CA GLN A 163 -29.84 -16.18 -45.51
C GLN A 163 -28.73 -17.17 -45.89
N LEU A 164 -27.64 -17.19 -45.13
CA LEU A 164 -26.49 -18.09 -45.34
C LEU A 164 -26.63 -19.43 -44.62
N GLN A 165 -27.75 -19.61 -43.90
CA GLN A 165 -27.98 -20.80 -43.09
C GLN A 165 -28.26 -22.04 -43.96
N SER A 166 -27.68 -23.18 -43.52
CA SER A 166 -27.91 -24.44 -44.22
C SER A 166 -29.37 -24.91 -44.12
N PRO A 167 -29.91 -25.64 -45.14
CA PRO A 167 -31.28 -26.14 -45.11
C PRO A 167 -31.61 -26.99 -43.87
N ALA A 168 -30.63 -27.68 -43.28
CA ALA A 168 -30.84 -28.48 -42.10
C ALA A 168 -31.15 -27.66 -40.82
N HIS A 169 -30.78 -26.40 -40.79
CA HIS A 169 -30.95 -25.51 -39.62
C HIS A 169 -32.03 -24.44 -39.83
N GLN A 170 -32.82 -24.48 -40.87
CA GLN A 170 -33.86 -23.48 -41.20
C GLN A 170 -34.93 -23.28 -40.09
N HIS A 171 -35.01 -24.24 -39.14
CA HIS A 171 -35.90 -24.15 -37.98
C HIS A 171 -35.33 -23.28 -36.85
N LEU A 172 -34.09 -22.78 -36.99
CA LEU A 172 -33.42 -21.90 -36.03
C LEU A 172 -33.32 -20.48 -36.62
N PHE A 173 -33.42 -19.50 -35.75
CA PHE A 173 -33.28 -18.09 -36.09
C PHE A 173 -32.01 -17.53 -35.52
N HIS A 174 -31.16 -16.90 -36.35
CA HIS A 174 -30.01 -16.12 -35.88
C HIS A 174 -30.51 -14.78 -35.36
N ILE A 175 -30.55 -14.63 -34.06
CA ILE A 175 -31.08 -13.45 -33.39
C ILE A 175 -30.02 -12.70 -32.61
N SER A 176 -30.20 -11.40 -32.46
CA SER A 176 -29.42 -10.54 -31.60
C SER A 176 -30.37 -9.83 -30.63
N HIS A 177 -30.15 -9.99 -29.36
CA HIS A 177 -30.96 -9.38 -28.32
C HIS A 177 -30.13 -8.96 -27.12
N ASP A 178 -30.66 -8.07 -26.32
CA ASP A 178 -30.02 -7.58 -25.11
C ASP A 178 -30.44 -8.45 -23.93
N VAL A 179 -29.44 -9.01 -23.23
CA VAL A 179 -29.63 -9.78 -22.00
C VAL A 179 -29.19 -8.93 -20.81
N TYR A 180 -30.10 -8.74 -19.86
CA TYR A 180 -29.80 -8.09 -18.60
C TYR A 180 -29.06 -9.07 -17.68
N SER A 181 -27.76 -8.86 -17.45
CA SER A 181 -26.87 -9.82 -16.82
C SER A 181 -25.95 -9.17 -15.78
N PRO A 182 -25.60 -9.88 -14.68
CA PRO A 182 -24.60 -9.44 -13.73
C PRO A 182 -23.16 -9.58 -14.27
N ASP A 183 -23.00 -10.09 -15.50
CA ASP A 183 -21.70 -10.35 -16.14
C ASP A 183 -21.04 -9.05 -16.60
N ARG A 184 -20.58 -8.25 -15.63
CA ARG A 184 -19.81 -7.01 -15.80
C ARG A 184 -18.37 -7.21 -15.40
N LEU A 185 -17.47 -6.39 -15.91
CA LEU A 185 -16.05 -6.45 -15.59
C LEU A 185 -15.80 -6.36 -14.08
N GLU A 186 -16.43 -5.40 -13.40
CA GLU A 186 -16.26 -5.17 -11.97
C GLU A 186 -16.72 -6.40 -11.16
N ASN A 187 -17.84 -6.99 -11.52
CA ASN A 187 -18.35 -8.20 -10.86
C ASN A 187 -17.44 -9.41 -11.09
N ARG A 188 -16.87 -9.55 -12.30
CA ARG A 188 -15.87 -10.59 -12.60
C ARG A 188 -14.60 -10.42 -11.78
N LEU A 189 -14.11 -9.18 -11.63
CA LEU A 189 -12.94 -8.89 -10.81
C LEU A 189 -13.19 -9.22 -9.34
N LEU A 190 -14.35 -8.82 -8.80
CA LEU A 190 -14.78 -9.17 -7.42
C LEU A 190 -14.89 -10.68 -7.25
N LYS A 191 -15.50 -11.41 -8.21
CA LYS A 191 -15.60 -12.86 -8.17
C LYS A 191 -14.23 -13.54 -8.23
N THR A 192 -13.30 -12.99 -9.01
CA THR A 192 -11.92 -13.51 -9.11
C THR A 192 -11.16 -13.31 -7.79
N ALA A 193 -11.27 -12.12 -7.17
CA ALA A 193 -10.70 -11.87 -5.85
C ALA A 193 -11.32 -12.80 -4.78
N LEU A 194 -12.65 -12.98 -4.80
CA LEU A 194 -13.35 -13.88 -3.90
C LEU A 194 -12.87 -15.33 -4.04
N ASN A 195 -12.69 -15.81 -5.28
CA ASN A 195 -12.19 -17.16 -5.54
C ASN A 195 -10.76 -17.33 -5.01
N TYR A 196 -9.91 -16.30 -5.14
CA TYR A 196 -8.57 -16.31 -4.55
C TYR A 196 -8.64 -16.39 -3.01
N VAL A 197 -9.48 -15.58 -2.37
CA VAL A 197 -9.69 -15.62 -0.92
C VAL A 197 -10.16 -16.99 -0.47
N LEU A 198 -11.14 -17.58 -1.15
CA LEU A 198 -11.69 -18.90 -0.82
C LEU A 198 -10.63 -20.02 -0.88
N ALA A 199 -9.71 -19.93 -1.85
CA ALA A 199 -8.62 -20.90 -2.01
C ALA A 199 -7.49 -20.73 -0.99
N THR A 200 -7.34 -19.53 -0.39
CA THR A 200 -6.15 -19.18 0.39
C THR A 200 -6.43 -18.98 1.88
N CYS A 201 -7.64 -18.55 2.26
CA CYS A 201 -8.00 -18.27 3.66
C CYS A 201 -7.96 -19.54 4.52
N LYS A 202 -7.46 -19.38 5.75
CA LYS A 202 -7.38 -20.44 6.77
C LYS A 202 -8.33 -20.17 7.94
N ASN A 203 -8.81 -18.94 8.07
CA ASN A 203 -9.77 -18.57 9.11
C ASN A 203 -11.16 -19.13 8.74
N SER A 204 -11.78 -19.85 9.66
CA SER A 204 -13.08 -20.53 9.45
C SER A 204 -14.23 -19.55 9.17
N GLU A 205 -14.24 -18.38 9.80
CA GLU A 205 -15.26 -17.35 9.57
C GLU A 205 -15.12 -16.75 8.16
N ASN A 206 -13.88 -16.42 7.76
CA ASN A 206 -13.60 -15.93 6.42
C ASN A 206 -13.98 -16.96 5.37
N TRP A 207 -13.61 -18.23 5.57
CA TRP A 207 -13.95 -19.31 4.65
C TRP A 207 -15.46 -19.48 4.48
N ARG A 208 -16.21 -19.51 5.60
CA ARG A 208 -17.67 -19.64 5.58
C ARG A 208 -18.32 -18.51 4.80
N LEU A 209 -17.93 -17.26 5.08
CA LEU A 209 -18.48 -16.09 4.40
C LEU A 209 -18.11 -16.06 2.92
N ALA A 210 -16.85 -16.39 2.59
CA ALA A 210 -16.38 -16.47 1.20
C ALA A 210 -17.17 -17.52 0.40
N ASN A 211 -17.45 -18.68 1.01
CA ASN A 211 -18.23 -19.74 0.39
C ASN A 211 -19.68 -19.29 0.13
N GLU A 212 -20.34 -18.68 1.12
CA GLU A 212 -21.69 -18.11 0.97
C GLU A 212 -21.76 -17.10 -0.19
N LEU A 213 -20.82 -16.14 -0.22
CA LEU A 213 -20.76 -15.13 -1.27
C LEU A 213 -20.44 -15.75 -2.64
N SER A 214 -19.62 -16.80 -2.68
CA SER A 214 -19.30 -17.50 -3.91
C SER A 214 -20.55 -18.13 -4.54
N HIS A 215 -21.45 -18.69 -3.74
CA HIS A 215 -22.73 -19.21 -4.22
C HIS A 215 -23.66 -18.11 -4.73
N ARG A 216 -23.74 -16.97 -4.01
CA ARG A 216 -24.54 -15.80 -4.47
C ARG A 216 -24.06 -15.20 -5.78
N MET A 217 -22.78 -15.38 -6.10
CA MET A 217 -22.13 -14.87 -7.33
C MET A 217 -21.84 -16.00 -8.32
N ALA A 218 -22.56 -17.12 -8.27
CA ALA A 218 -22.30 -18.31 -9.08
C ALA A 218 -22.39 -18.06 -10.60
N GLU A 219 -23.32 -17.20 -11.02
CA GLU A 219 -23.55 -16.85 -12.44
C GLU A 219 -22.45 -15.96 -13.05
N ILE A 220 -21.57 -15.38 -12.21
CA ILE A 220 -20.56 -14.45 -12.67
C ILE A 220 -19.28 -15.23 -13.01
N PRO A 221 -18.78 -15.13 -14.25
CA PRO A 221 -17.55 -15.81 -14.66
C PRO A 221 -16.31 -15.16 -14.05
N LEU A 222 -15.23 -15.94 -13.96
CA LEU A 222 -13.91 -15.43 -13.51
C LEU A 222 -13.24 -14.59 -14.60
N GLN A 223 -12.44 -13.61 -14.19
CA GLN A 223 -11.63 -12.81 -15.11
C GLN A 223 -10.26 -13.47 -15.31
N THR A 224 -9.90 -13.76 -16.55
CA THR A 224 -8.65 -14.49 -16.88
C THR A 224 -7.37 -13.66 -16.71
N LYS A 225 -7.45 -12.34 -16.88
CA LYS A 225 -6.31 -11.40 -16.77
C LYS A 225 -6.66 -10.22 -15.87
N PRO A 226 -6.89 -10.45 -14.58
CA PRO A 226 -7.45 -9.43 -13.70
C PRO A 226 -6.57 -8.17 -13.61
N HIS A 227 -5.24 -8.29 -13.57
CA HIS A 227 -4.32 -7.15 -13.45
C HIS A 227 -4.43 -6.13 -14.59
N ARG A 228 -4.66 -6.61 -15.82
CA ARG A 228 -4.79 -5.72 -16.98
C ARG A 228 -6.13 -5.00 -16.99
N GLU A 229 -7.14 -5.65 -16.46
CA GLU A 229 -8.52 -5.18 -16.49
C GLU A 229 -8.85 -4.25 -15.32
N LEU A 230 -8.08 -4.25 -14.24
CA LEU A 230 -8.28 -3.33 -13.11
C LEU A 230 -8.27 -1.85 -13.53
N SER A 231 -7.43 -1.48 -14.51
CA SER A 231 -7.37 -0.12 -15.06
C SER A 231 -8.66 0.30 -15.79
N HIS A 232 -9.45 -0.66 -16.26
CA HIS A 232 -10.73 -0.43 -16.95
C HIS A 232 -11.94 -0.39 -16.01
N TRP A 233 -11.71 -0.42 -14.69
CA TRP A 233 -12.78 -0.29 -13.70
C TRP A 233 -13.56 1.02 -13.87
N ASN A 234 -14.88 0.93 -14.04
CA ASN A 234 -15.73 2.08 -14.30
C ASN A 234 -15.91 2.95 -13.03
N ASN A 235 -15.57 4.24 -13.14
CA ASN A 235 -15.65 5.23 -12.05
C ASN A 235 -16.90 6.13 -12.12
N SER A 236 -17.93 5.75 -12.87
CA SER A 236 -19.16 6.54 -13.00
C SER A 236 -19.89 6.66 -11.66
N LYS A 237 -20.76 7.67 -11.55
CA LYS A 237 -21.61 7.87 -10.35
C LYS A 237 -22.45 6.64 -10.00
N LEU A 238 -22.85 5.86 -11.00
CA LEU A 238 -23.61 4.62 -10.80
C LEU A 238 -22.80 3.54 -10.06
N MET A 239 -21.47 3.60 -10.14
CA MET A 239 -20.55 2.63 -9.50
C MET A 239 -20.07 3.06 -8.11
N GLN A 240 -20.56 4.17 -7.56
CA GLN A 240 -20.14 4.65 -6.23
C GLN A 240 -20.33 3.61 -5.11
N VAL A 241 -21.34 2.75 -5.22
CA VAL A 241 -21.58 1.66 -4.24
C VAL A 241 -20.46 0.61 -4.22
N TYR A 242 -19.58 0.58 -5.23
CA TYR A 242 -18.43 -0.31 -5.32
C TYR A 242 -17.14 0.32 -4.72
N ASN A 243 -17.16 1.61 -4.38
CA ASN A 243 -15.96 2.33 -3.93
C ASN A 243 -15.37 1.76 -2.64
N ASP A 244 -16.22 1.20 -1.76
CA ASP A 244 -15.76 0.65 -0.47
C ASP A 244 -15.07 -0.72 -0.65
N VAL A 245 -15.52 -1.56 -1.57
CA VAL A 245 -14.95 -2.89 -1.83
C VAL A 245 -13.78 -2.86 -2.80
N ARG A 246 -13.74 -1.87 -3.70
CA ARG A 246 -12.74 -1.77 -4.76
C ARG A 246 -11.30 -1.77 -4.27
N PRO A 247 -10.88 -0.94 -3.30
CA PRO A 247 -9.49 -0.90 -2.84
C PRO A 247 -9.00 -2.26 -2.31
N TRP A 248 -9.89 -3.00 -1.65
CA TRP A 248 -9.60 -4.35 -1.17
C TRP A 248 -9.47 -5.36 -2.31
N CYS A 249 -10.34 -5.26 -3.32
CA CYS A 249 -10.26 -6.09 -4.52
C CYS A 249 -8.96 -5.85 -5.29
N GLU A 250 -8.59 -4.60 -5.50
CA GLU A 250 -7.32 -4.20 -6.12
C GLU A 250 -6.13 -4.73 -5.33
N LEU A 251 -6.14 -4.58 -4.00
CA LEU A 251 -5.08 -5.08 -3.13
C LEU A 251 -4.89 -6.60 -3.25
N ILE A 252 -5.99 -7.36 -3.24
CA ILE A 252 -5.95 -8.82 -3.37
C ILE A 252 -5.45 -9.24 -4.76
N LEU A 253 -5.97 -8.64 -5.82
CA LEU A 253 -5.61 -9.01 -7.18
C LEU A 253 -4.20 -8.55 -7.59
N GLU A 254 -3.75 -7.38 -7.15
CA GLU A 254 -2.43 -6.85 -7.52
C GLU A 254 -1.29 -7.38 -6.64
N LYS A 255 -1.51 -7.43 -5.33
CA LYS A 255 -0.44 -7.70 -4.37
C LYS A 255 -0.37 -9.14 -3.90
N MET A 256 -1.50 -9.86 -3.89
CA MET A 256 -1.57 -11.21 -3.35
C MET A 256 -1.60 -12.30 -4.42
N ASN A 257 -1.68 -11.94 -5.70
CA ASN A 257 -1.81 -12.92 -6.77
C ASN A 257 -0.46 -13.63 -7.03
N PRO A 258 -0.41 -14.96 -6.96
CA PRO A 258 0.80 -15.75 -7.26
C PRO A 258 1.31 -15.60 -8.71
N ASN A 259 0.48 -15.13 -9.65
CA ASN A 259 0.91 -14.83 -11.03
C ASN A 259 1.91 -13.65 -11.15
N PHE A 260 2.31 -13.06 -10.02
CA PHE A 260 3.50 -12.20 -9.98
C PHE A 260 4.79 -12.97 -10.31
N GLN A 261 4.71 -14.26 -10.35
CA GLN A 261 5.77 -15.19 -10.63
C GLN A 261 5.57 -15.80 -12.02
N GLN A 262 6.33 -15.33 -12.98
CA GLN A 262 6.66 -16.13 -14.15
C GLN A 262 7.54 -17.30 -13.69
N GLY A 263 6.93 -18.31 -13.09
CA GLY A 263 7.59 -19.51 -12.58
C GLY A 263 6.63 -20.40 -11.79
N ASN A 264 6.95 -21.68 -11.66
CA ASN A 264 6.15 -22.73 -11.02
C ASN A 264 6.00 -22.62 -9.47
N HIS A 265 6.09 -21.41 -8.88
CA HIS A 265 6.15 -21.24 -7.43
C HIS A 265 4.81 -20.79 -6.85
N ASN A 266 4.15 -21.69 -6.13
CA ASN A 266 2.78 -21.54 -5.59
C ASN A 266 2.71 -20.83 -4.22
N GLY A 267 3.65 -19.97 -3.85
CA GLY A 267 3.63 -19.24 -2.60
C GLY A 267 2.70 -18.01 -2.62
N VAL A 268 2.32 -17.51 -1.44
CA VAL A 268 1.58 -16.27 -1.26
C VAL A 268 2.53 -15.18 -0.78
N SER A 269 2.50 -14.01 -1.42
CA SER A 269 3.27 -12.86 -0.99
C SER A 269 2.39 -11.61 -0.99
N LEU A 270 2.36 -10.93 0.16
CA LEU A 270 1.69 -9.66 0.36
C LEU A 270 2.66 -8.73 1.07
N LEU A 271 3.39 -7.93 0.33
CA LEU A 271 4.47 -7.11 0.85
C LEU A 271 4.30 -5.65 0.46
N PHE A 272 4.56 -4.77 1.42
CA PHE A 272 4.52 -3.33 1.26
C PHE A 272 5.90 -2.75 1.60
N PRO A 273 6.51 -1.95 0.70
CA PRO A 273 7.71 -1.20 1.04
C PRO A 273 7.39 -0.21 2.16
N MET A 274 8.08 -0.31 3.28
CA MET A 274 7.73 0.46 4.46
C MET A 274 7.94 1.97 4.28
N GLU A 275 8.96 2.37 3.52
CA GLU A 275 9.20 3.77 3.19
C GLU A 275 8.03 4.40 2.43
N GLN A 276 7.53 3.72 1.39
CA GLN A 276 6.39 4.20 0.61
C GLN A 276 5.09 4.22 1.44
N LEU A 277 4.91 3.22 2.31
CA LEU A 277 3.77 3.15 3.19
C LEU A 277 3.78 4.31 4.20
N PHE A 278 4.94 4.63 4.77
CA PHE A 278 5.11 5.73 5.69
C PHE A 278 4.93 7.09 5.00
N GLU A 279 5.56 7.30 3.84
CA GLU A 279 5.39 8.50 3.02
C GLU A 279 3.91 8.80 2.78
N LYS A 280 3.18 7.78 2.28
CA LYS A 280 1.76 7.95 1.97
C LYS A 280 0.90 8.14 3.22
N TYR A 281 1.24 7.49 4.32
CA TYR A 281 0.55 7.68 5.59
C TYR A 281 0.70 9.09 6.12
N VAL A 282 1.92 9.63 6.11
CA VAL A 282 2.21 11.02 6.49
C VAL A 282 1.48 11.99 5.55
N GLU A 283 1.53 11.77 4.23
CA GLU A 283 0.80 12.59 3.26
C GLU A 283 -0.68 12.70 3.59
N VAL A 284 -1.37 11.56 3.73
CA VAL A 284 -2.81 11.52 4.00
C VAL A 284 -3.14 12.20 5.33
N SER A 285 -2.33 11.94 6.36
CA SER A 285 -2.50 12.54 7.68
C SER A 285 -2.32 14.06 7.64
N LEU A 286 -1.26 14.56 7.01
CA LEU A 286 -0.99 15.99 6.94
C LEU A 286 -2.04 16.75 6.12
N ARG A 287 -2.58 16.15 5.05
CA ARG A 287 -3.66 16.77 4.26
C ARG A 287 -4.86 17.17 5.11
N SER A 288 -5.19 16.39 6.14
CA SER A 288 -6.30 16.70 7.05
C SER A 288 -6.01 17.82 8.03
N HIS A 289 -4.72 18.16 8.23
CA HIS A 289 -4.27 19.15 9.22
C HIS A 289 -3.77 20.47 8.61
N ILE A 290 -3.78 20.58 7.28
CA ILE A 290 -3.35 21.82 6.60
C ILE A 290 -4.47 22.84 6.60
N ARG A 291 -4.11 24.11 6.88
CA ARG A 291 -5.01 25.26 6.87
C ARG A 291 -5.51 25.55 5.45
N LYS A 292 -6.73 26.04 5.36
CA LYS A 292 -7.31 26.55 4.09
C LYS A 292 -6.40 27.62 3.49
N GLY A 293 -6.15 27.53 2.18
CA GLY A 293 -5.29 28.46 1.45
C GLY A 293 -3.87 27.93 1.21
N SER A 294 -3.50 26.76 1.75
CA SER A 294 -2.27 26.05 1.43
C SER A 294 -2.58 24.74 0.71
N GLN A 295 -1.70 24.31 -0.18
CA GLN A 295 -1.84 23.07 -0.94
C GLN A 295 -0.64 22.15 -0.70
N LEU A 296 -0.90 20.90 -0.35
CA LEU A 296 0.11 19.86 -0.26
C LEU A 296 0.14 19.08 -1.58
N VAL A 297 1.29 19.13 -2.26
CA VAL A 297 1.55 18.40 -3.50
C VAL A 297 2.50 17.25 -3.18
N SER A 298 2.09 16.03 -3.45
CA SER A 298 2.94 14.86 -3.29
C SER A 298 3.80 14.64 -4.52
N GLN A 299 5.04 14.21 -4.31
CA GLN A 299 6.02 13.88 -5.35
C GLN A 299 6.15 14.95 -6.44
N ALA A 300 6.23 16.23 -6.02
CA ALA A 300 6.42 17.33 -6.93
C ALA A 300 7.68 17.11 -7.78
N SER A 301 7.57 17.25 -9.10
CA SER A 301 8.65 16.87 -10.02
C SER A 301 8.92 17.94 -11.06
N SER A 302 8.79 19.20 -10.68
CA SER A 302 8.96 20.35 -11.57
C SER A 302 10.42 20.82 -11.73
N GLN A 303 11.33 20.36 -10.86
CA GLN A 303 12.72 20.78 -10.81
C GLN A 303 13.69 19.66 -11.18
N TYR A 304 14.84 20.06 -11.73
CA TYR A 304 15.95 19.18 -12.08
C TYR A 304 17.23 19.63 -11.39
N LEU A 305 18.09 18.68 -11.04
CA LEU A 305 19.35 18.97 -10.35
C LEU A 305 20.29 19.81 -11.23
N LEU A 306 20.40 19.46 -12.50
CA LEU A 306 21.28 20.14 -13.45
C LEU A 306 20.73 20.10 -14.89
N GLU A 307 21.32 20.94 -15.75
CA GLU A 307 21.14 20.92 -17.18
C GLU A 307 22.48 20.56 -17.84
N HIS A 308 22.42 19.79 -18.90
CA HIS A 308 23.60 19.37 -19.67
C HIS A 308 23.37 19.50 -21.17
N THR A 309 24.34 20.05 -21.87
CA THR A 309 24.31 20.14 -23.32
C THR A 309 25.07 18.97 -23.92
N VAL A 310 24.39 18.14 -24.71
CA VAL A 310 24.96 16.93 -25.32
C VAL A 310 25.29 17.19 -26.79
N GLY A 311 26.56 16.98 -27.18
CA GLY A 311 27.01 17.05 -28.54
C GLY A 311 26.85 18.46 -29.16
N ASN A 312 26.47 18.54 -30.46
CA ASN A 312 26.25 19.77 -31.20
C ASN A 312 24.84 20.38 -30.99
N SER A 313 24.13 20.00 -29.94
CA SER A 313 22.81 20.55 -29.63
C SER A 313 22.97 21.87 -28.88
N ASP A 314 22.37 22.96 -29.40
CA ASP A 314 22.33 24.26 -28.71
C ASP A 314 21.37 24.34 -27.53
N LYS A 315 20.60 23.27 -27.27
CA LYS A 315 19.60 23.24 -26.18
C LYS A 315 20.07 22.36 -25.03
N PRO A 316 20.18 22.91 -23.80
CA PRO A 316 20.45 22.11 -22.62
C PRO A 316 19.29 21.16 -22.31
N GLN A 317 19.61 19.94 -21.92
CA GLN A 317 18.67 18.95 -21.46
C GLN A 317 18.67 18.92 -19.92
N ALA A 318 17.50 19.03 -19.33
CA ALA A 318 17.33 18.92 -17.88
C ALA A 318 17.49 17.46 -17.44
N MET A 319 18.41 17.22 -16.49
CA MET A 319 18.77 15.89 -16.01
C MET A 319 18.64 15.79 -14.50
N PHE A 320 18.43 14.54 -14.01
CA PHE A 320 18.29 14.22 -12.60
C PHE A 320 17.12 14.97 -11.96
N ARG A 321 15.91 14.53 -12.32
CA ARG A 321 14.66 15.08 -11.79
C ARG A 321 14.59 14.94 -10.27
N LEU A 322 14.35 16.04 -9.60
CA LEU A 322 14.18 16.10 -8.16
C LEU A 322 12.70 15.84 -7.78
N LYS A 323 12.49 14.99 -6.80
CA LYS A 323 11.16 14.59 -6.34
C LYS A 323 11.10 14.58 -4.81
N PRO A 324 10.87 15.74 -4.15
CA PRO A 324 10.56 15.74 -2.73
C PRO A 324 9.24 15.01 -2.49
N ASP A 325 9.15 14.29 -1.38
CA ASP A 325 7.95 13.52 -1.02
C ASP A 325 6.73 14.44 -0.97
N LEU A 326 6.87 15.57 -0.28
CA LEU A 326 5.79 16.53 -0.09
C LEU A 326 6.29 17.96 -0.32
N LEU A 327 5.53 18.73 -1.08
CA LEU A 327 5.73 20.16 -1.30
C LEU A 327 4.51 20.92 -0.79
N LEU A 328 4.69 21.69 0.26
CA LEU A 328 3.67 22.58 0.79
C LEU A 328 3.74 23.94 0.09
N SER A 329 2.81 24.20 -0.82
CA SER A 329 2.68 25.47 -1.52
C SER A 329 1.85 26.43 -0.68
N THR A 330 2.38 27.63 -0.42
CA THR A 330 1.79 28.65 0.41
C THR A 330 1.87 30.02 -0.28
N SER A 331 1.16 31.03 0.25
CA SER A 331 1.29 32.42 -0.23
C SER A 331 2.70 32.98 -0.12
N ASN A 332 3.52 32.44 0.80
CA ASN A 332 4.88 32.89 1.09
C ASN A 332 5.96 32.05 0.39
N GLY A 333 5.56 31.18 -0.53
CA GLY A 333 6.47 30.28 -1.25
C GLY A 333 6.22 28.80 -0.94
N ALA A 334 7.14 27.95 -1.41
CA ALA A 334 7.09 26.52 -1.24
C ALA A 334 7.95 26.08 -0.05
N GLN A 335 7.44 25.12 0.75
CA GLN A 335 8.18 24.46 1.82
C GLN A 335 8.29 22.96 1.49
N ILE A 336 9.44 22.39 1.74
CA ILE A 336 9.75 21.00 1.41
C ILE A 336 9.68 20.16 2.69
N LEU A 337 8.95 19.05 2.59
CA LEU A 337 8.89 18.02 3.62
C LEU A 337 9.27 16.69 2.96
N ASP A 338 10.14 15.96 3.60
CA ASP A 338 10.62 14.67 3.11
C ASP A 338 10.54 13.65 4.24
N THR A 339 10.05 12.46 3.96
CA THR A 339 9.77 11.43 4.96
C THR A 339 10.85 10.36 4.95
N LYS A 340 11.25 9.90 6.11
CA LYS A 340 12.25 8.84 6.23
C LYS A 340 11.82 7.81 7.25
N TRP A 341 11.68 6.55 6.81
CA TRP A 341 11.43 5.42 7.69
C TRP A 341 12.74 4.92 8.29
N LYS A 342 13.30 5.71 9.23
CA LYS A 342 14.55 5.41 9.93
C LYS A 342 14.40 5.74 11.41
N LEU A 343 15.06 4.97 12.27
CA LEU A 343 15.12 5.24 13.70
C LEU A 343 16.32 6.12 14.00
N ILE A 344 16.09 7.38 14.33
CA ILE A 344 17.12 8.33 14.75
C ILE A 344 17.12 8.43 16.27
N ASP A 345 18.24 8.84 16.87
CA ASP A 345 18.42 8.91 18.32
C ASP A 345 18.78 10.33 18.74
N GLN A 346 17.85 10.99 19.44
CA GLN A 346 18.04 12.36 19.91
C GLN A 346 19.19 12.51 20.95
N SER A 347 19.58 11.41 21.61
CA SER A 347 20.71 11.40 22.56
C SER A 347 22.06 11.26 21.87
N ALA A 348 22.07 10.77 20.62
CA ALA A 348 23.30 10.49 19.86
C ALA A 348 23.81 11.73 19.10
N TRP A 349 23.89 12.89 19.78
CA TRP A 349 24.30 14.18 19.19
C TRP A 349 25.80 14.26 18.89
N GLN A 350 26.61 13.35 19.41
CA GLN A 350 28.04 13.30 19.21
C GLN A 350 28.42 13.27 17.72
N THR A 351 29.55 13.88 17.39
CA THR A 351 30.01 14.13 16.02
C THR A 351 30.08 12.86 15.16
N ASP A 352 30.40 11.72 15.77
CA ASP A 352 30.52 10.44 15.06
C ASP A 352 29.16 9.80 14.78
N LYS A 353 28.19 9.98 15.66
CA LYS A 353 26.85 9.38 15.55
C LYS A 353 25.83 10.24 14.81
N LYS A 354 25.96 11.58 14.87
CA LYS A 354 25.13 12.54 14.13
C LYS A 354 23.61 12.23 14.22
N TYR A 355 23.13 11.88 15.41
CA TYR A 355 21.75 11.44 15.66
C TYR A 355 21.33 10.19 14.86
N ASN A 356 22.23 9.45 14.24
CA ASN A 356 22.00 8.39 13.26
C ASN A 356 21.29 8.88 11.97
N ILE A 357 21.35 10.18 11.68
CA ILE A 357 20.86 10.75 10.42
C ILE A 357 21.83 10.43 9.30
N ALA A 358 21.36 9.88 8.21
CA ALA A 358 22.20 9.58 7.05
C ALA A 358 22.62 10.87 6.33
N GLN A 359 23.88 10.97 5.99
CA GLN A 359 24.42 12.13 5.26
C GLN A 359 23.77 12.32 3.90
N SER A 360 23.39 11.23 3.24
CA SER A 360 22.63 11.24 1.98
C SER A 360 21.29 11.98 2.08
N ASP A 361 20.60 11.84 3.22
CA ASP A 361 19.30 12.51 3.43
C ASP A 361 19.52 14.04 3.47
N LEU A 362 20.60 14.49 4.12
CA LEU A 362 20.95 15.90 4.19
C LEU A 362 21.39 16.45 2.82
N TYR A 363 22.17 15.70 2.04
CA TYR A 363 22.51 16.11 0.66
C TYR A 363 21.28 16.23 -0.23
N GLN A 364 20.33 15.35 -0.09
CA GLN A 364 19.06 15.39 -0.80
C GLN A 364 18.29 16.66 -0.45
N MET A 365 18.17 16.98 0.85
CA MET A 365 17.52 18.21 1.32
C MET A 365 18.24 19.48 0.86
N PHE A 366 19.57 19.48 0.81
CA PHE A 366 20.34 20.59 0.29
C PHE A 366 20.01 20.87 -1.19
N ALA A 367 19.99 19.84 -2.02
CA ALA A 367 19.60 19.95 -3.42
C ALA A 367 18.17 20.48 -3.59
N TYR A 368 17.25 19.98 -2.80
CA TYR A 368 15.85 20.45 -2.80
C TYR A 368 15.75 21.91 -2.39
N GLY A 369 16.39 22.33 -1.29
CA GLY A 369 16.36 23.70 -0.80
C GLY A 369 16.89 24.71 -1.81
N HIS A 370 17.95 24.36 -2.55
CA HIS A 370 18.48 25.22 -3.58
C HIS A 370 17.57 25.32 -4.81
N LYS A 371 16.95 24.24 -5.24
CA LYS A 371 16.14 24.20 -6.47
C LYS A 371 14.69 24.64 -6.29
N TYR A 372 14.07 24.37 -5.15
CA TYR A 372 12.67 24.74 -4.90
C TYR A 372 12.50 25.99 -4.06
N GLN A 373 13.52 26.37 -3.26
CA GLN A 373 13.46 27.50 -2.33
C GLN A 373 14.57 28.56 -2.58
N ASN A 374 15.33 28.45 -3.70
CA ASN A 374 16.42 29.36 -4.05
C ASN A 374 17.47 29.52 -2.92
N GLY A 375 17.71 28.48 -2.14
CA GLY A 375 18.67 28.48 -1.05
C GLY A 375 18.23 29.20 0.20
N GLN A 376 16.94 29.52 0.37
CA GLN A 376 16.40 30.24 1.50
C GLN A 376 15.14 29.58 2.04
N GLY A 377 14.97 29.55 3.36
CA GLY A 377 13.77 29.04 4.00
C GLY A 377 13.98 27.85 4.93
N HIS A 378 12.90 27.17 5.24
CA HIS A 378 12.86 26.06 6.16
C HIS A 378 12.33 24.81 5.47
N MET A 379 13.01 23.69 5.70
CA MET A 379 12.63 22.36 5.23
C MET A 379 12.45 21.42 6.40
N MET A 380 11.77 20.32 6.20
CA MET A 380 11.48 19.35 7.25
C MET A 380 11.80 17.92 6.80
N LEU A 381 12.58 17.19 7.61
CA LEU A 381 12.72 15.74 7.58
C LEU A 381 11.79 15.15 8.63
N ILE A 382 10.91 14.26 8.20
CA ILE A 382 9.89 13.64 9.05
C ILE A 382 10.28 12.19 9.32
N TYR A 383 10.47 11.86 10.60
CA TYR A 383 10.80 10.51 11.04
C TYR A 383 9.70 9.95 11.95
N PRO A 384 9.53 8.63 12.07
CA PRO A 384 8.59 8.06 13.02
C PRO A 384 8.99 8.41 14.47
N LYS A 385 8.00 8.81 15.28
CA LYS A 385 8.19 9.02 16.73
C LYS A 385 8.44 7.67 17.41
N HIS A 386 9.46 7.63 18.28
CA HIS A 386 9.74 6.49 19.14
C HIS A 386 10.42 6.94 20.44
N LEU A 387 10.77 5.99 21.33
CA LEU A 387 11.31 6.31 22.66
C LEU A 387 12.56 7.19 22.63
N SER A 388 13.49 6.91 21.72
CA SER A 388 14.74 7.69 21.58
C SER A 388 14.59 8.92 20.69
N PHE A 389 13.40 9.18 20.11
CA PHE A 389 13.11 10.35 19.30
C PHE A 389 11.64 10.77 19.47
N ASN A 390 11.38 11.55 20.52
CA ASN A 390 10.04 11.99 20.90
C ASN A 390 9.84 13.51 20.84
N GLN A 391 10.88 14.27 20.53
CA GLN A 391 10.88 15.73 20.37
C GLN A 391 11.64 16.11 19.10
N SER A 392 11.30 17.24 18.49
CA SER A 392 12.04 17.76 17.34
C SER A 392 13.45 18.16 17.74
N LEU A 393 14.40 17.86 16.87
CA LEU A 393 15.77 18.35 17.04
C LEU A 393 15.86 19.84 16.76
N PRO A 394 16.86 20.55 17.33
CA PRO A 394 17.22 21.89 16.89
C PRO A 394 17.48 21.91 15.37
N PRO A 395 17.22 23.02 14.67
CA PRO A 395 17.42 23.08 13.23
C PRO A 395 18.88 22.92 12.83
N PHE A 396 19.12 22.16 11.77
CA PHE A 396 20.42 22.09 11.11
C PHE A 396 20.55 23.23 10.10
N HIS A 397 21.68 23.93 10.12
CA HIS A 397 21.93 25.09 9.27
C HIS A 397 22.82 24.72 8.08
N TYR A 398 22.31 24.85 6.87
CA TYR A 398 23.16 24.83 5.65
C TYR A 398 23.81 26.18 5.42
N SER A 399 23.08 27.24 5.71
CA SER A 399 23.51 28.64 5.67
C SER A 399 22.72 29.46 6.70
N ASN A 400 22.98 30.74 6.78
CA ASN A 400 22.16 31.64 7.60
C ASN A 400 20.68 31.70 7.15
N ALA A 401 20.43 31.40 5.87
CA ALA A 401 19.12 31.53 5.25
C ALA A 401 18.39 30.20 5.02
N LEU A 402 19.13 29.05 4.95
CA LEU A 402 18.55 27.73 4.66
C LEU A 402 18.73 26.78 5.83
N ARG A 403 17.63 26.23 6.33
CA ARG A 403 17.60 25.35 7.50
C ARG A 403 16.75 24.10 7.26
N VAL A 404 17.10 23.00 7.93
CA VAL A 404 16.31 21.77 7.95
C VAL A 404 16.01 21.35 9.38
N TRP A 405 14.77 20.94 9.61
CA TRP A 405 14.26 20.43 10.87
C TRP A 405 14.11 18.92 10.82
N ALA A 406 14.48 18.20 11.86
CA ALA A 406 14.11 16.81 12.04
C ALA A 406 12.95 16.74 13.05
N VAL A 407 11.79 16.27 12.59
CA VAL A 407 10.54 16.32 13.33
C VAL A 407 9.93 14.93 13.47
N PRO A 408 9.58 14.47 14.70
CA PRO A 408 8.93 13.20 14.90
C PRO A 408 7.45 13.25 14.51
N PHE A 409 6.99 12.20 13.83
CA PHE A 409 5.60 11.97 13.49
C PHE A 409 5.03 10.85 14.34
N CYS A 410 3.98 11.12 15.10
CA CYS A 410 3.30 10.13 15.94
C CYS A 410 2.36 9.29 15.08
N LEU A 411 2.65 7.99 14.97
CA LEU A 411 1.85 7.04 14.19
C LEU A 411 0.44 6.81 14.78
N ASP A 412 0.28 7.01 16.09
CA ASP A 412 -1.01 6.82 16.77
C ASP A 412 -1.93 8.02 16.62
N SER A 413 -1.43 9.23 16.89
CA SER A 413 -2.20 10.47 16.76
C SER A 413 -2.28 11.01 15.33
N GLN A 414 -1.49 10.46 14.40
CA GLN A 414 -1.39 10.90 13.00
C GLN A 414 -0.93 12.35 12.83
N GLN A 415 -0.05 12.81 13.73
CA GLN A 415 0.36 14.21 13.81
C GLN A 415 1.87 14.35 14.00
N LEU A 416 2.40 15.47 13.54
CA LEU A 416 3.74 15.93 13.91
C LEU A 416 3.77 16.28 15.38
N VAL A 417 4.83 15.89 16.08
CA VAL A 417 5.02 16.28 17.48
C VAL A 417 5.26 17.78 17.56
N PRO A 418 4.52 18.51 18.39
CA PRO A 418 4.70 19.95 18.55
C PRO A 418 6.12 20.34 18.96
N GLY A 419 6.59 21.50 18.51
CA GLY A 419 7.94 22.00 18.81
C GLY A 419 8.19 23.39 18.23
N SER A 420 9.41 23.89 18.39
CA SER A 420 9.83 25.21 17.90
C SER A 420 9.74 25.37 16.36
N TRP A 421 9.72 24.30 15.62
CA TRP A 421 9.50 24.31 14.17
C TRP A 421 8.17 24.93 13.75
N GLN A 422 7.14 24.94 14.62
CA GLN A 422 5.81 25.45 14.32
C GLN A 422 5.78 26.95 14.01
N GLU A 423 6.74 27.71 14.50
CA GLU A 423 6.90 29.13 14.16
C GLU A 423 7.20 29.36 12.69
N TYR A 424 7.90 28.40 12.08
CA TYR A 424 8.36 28.45 10.68
C TYR A 424 7.43 27.72 9.72
N PHE A 425 6.51 26.92 10.24
CA PHE A 425 5.48 26.18 9.50
C PHE A 425 4.07 26.52 10.03
N PRO A 426 3.62 27.77 9.91
CA PRO A 426 2.36 28.24 10.50
C PRO A 426 1.12 27.67 9.82
N TYR A 427 1.29 26.95 8.73
CA TYR A 427 0.21 26.39 7.91
C TYR A 427 -0.35 25.06 8.43
N PHE A 428 0.31 24.46 9.41
CA PHE A 428 -0.26 23.35 10.15
C PHE A 428 -1.15 23.93 11.27
N SER A 429 -2.39 23.41 11.37
CA SER A 429 -3.32 23.86 12.42
C SER A 429 -2.70 23.62 13.80
N ARG A 430 -2.64 24.66 14.62
CA ARG A 430 -2.41 24.50 16.06
C ARG A 430 -3.65 23.79 16.61
N GLN A 431 -3.60 22.48 16.76
CA GLN A 431 -4.56 21.84 17.64
C GLN A 431 -4.18 22.20 19.05
N GLU A 432 -5.14 22.78 19.77
CA GLU A 432 -5.08 22.88 21.22
C GLU A 432 -4.70 21.51 21.75
N LEU A 433 -3.71 21.51 22.60
CA LEU A 433 -3.32 20.33 23.39
C LEU A 433 -4.60 19.81 24.08
N MET A 434 -5.31 18.92 23.43
CA MET A 434 -6.10 17.97 24.18
C MET A 434 -5.05 17.18 24.97
N THR A 435 -4.91 17.56 26.22
CA THR A 435 -4.26 16.80 27.28
C THR A 435 -5.04 15.50 27.49
N GLY A 436 -5.00 14.68 26.49
CA GLY A 436 -5.36 13.27 26.52
C GLY A 436 -4.05 12.54 26.74
N SER A 437 -3.75 12.29 28.00
CA SER A 437 -2.76 11.34 28.49
C SER A 437 -2.57 10.20 27.45
N CYS A 438 -1.37 10.13 26.88
CA CYS A 438 -0.85 8.83 26.50
C CYS A 438 -0.92 8.00 27.78
N ILE A 439 -1.91 7.13 27.87
CA ILE A 439 -2.13 6.24 28.98
C ILE A 439 -0.85 5.43 29.14
N GLU A 440 -0.11 5.71 30.19
CA GLU A 440 0.77 4.75 30.83
C GLU A 440 -0.14 3.58 31.24
N ILE A 441 -0.12 2.49 30.50
CA ILE A 441 -0.47 1.14 30.95
C ILE A 441 0.54 0.16 30.36
#